data_e1a07aefde5cc51f2903db088268b9ed
#
_entry.id   e1a07aefde5cc51f2903db088268b9ed
#
_cell.length_a   1.000
_cell.length_b   1.000
_cell.length_c   1.000
_cell.angle_alpha   90.00
_cell.angle_beta   90.00
_cell.angle_gamma   90.00
#
_symmetry.space_group_name_H-M   'P 1'
#
loop_
_entity.id
_entity.type
_entity.pdbx_description
1 polymer ?
#
loop_
_entity_poly.entity_id
_entity_poly.type
_entity_poly.pdbx_seq_one_letter_code
_entity_poly.pdbx_strand_id
1 'polypeptide(L)'
;GDKLVESDRGFSGVIGNPPYVRADSGDEHLSLRNSLEKSGIYETLWEKWDLYIPFMERGYKLLKDNGYETMIVSDAYCHSKYAQKSQLWFLKNATVLRIDYLSDLDLFDGAAVHNVICLFKKSNGSLSQPERRIHEDSFGKYRVLPTNEQANLTHRVFFPGEESDYTCNIPTILLSDICYVSK
;
A
#
# COMPACT_ATOMS: atom_id res chain seq x y z
N GLY A 1 -5.17 -33.00 -23.43
CA GLY A 1 -5.06 -31.64 -22.97
C GLY A 1 -5.23 -31.61 -21.46
N ASP A 2 -4.16 -31.27 -20.76
CA ASP A 2 -4.15 -31.22 -19.30
C ASP A 2 -5.18 -30.19 -18.83
N LYS A 3 -6.10 -30.61 -17.98
CA LYS A 3 -7.03 -29.69 -17.32
C LYS A 3 -6.19 -28.86 -16.34
N LEU A 4 -6.05 -27.54 -16.62
CA LEU A 4 -5.46 -26.61 -15.67
C LEU A 4 -6.20 -26.75 -14.34
N VAL A 5 -5.45 -26.99 -13.27
CA VAL A 5 -5.98 -26.96 -11.92
C VAL A 5 -6.47 -25.54 -11.64
N GLU A 6 -7.51 -25.36 -10.85
CA GLU A 6 -8.12 -24.04 -10.61
C GLU A 6 -7.10 -23.03 -10.04
N SER A 7 -6.12 -23.51 -9.26
CA SER A 7 -4.97 -22.75 -8.76
C SER A 7 -4.05 -22.17 -9.83
N ASP A 8 -4.08 -22.75 -11.04
CA ASP A 8 -3.25 -22.30 -12.18
C ASP A 8 -3.95 -21.27 -13.07
N ARG A 9 -5.20 -20.94 -12.74
CA ARG A 9 -5.95 -19.90 -13.45
C ARG A 9 -5.52 -18.53 -12.95
N GLY A 10 -5.05 -17.69 -13.87
CA GLY A 10 -4.62 -16.33 -13.58
C GLY A 10 -3.24 -16.02 -14.12
N PHE A 11 -2.79 -14.81 -13.84
CA PHE A 11 -1.49 -14.32 -14.30
C PHE A 11 -0.38 -14.66 -13.31
N SER A 12 0.81 -14.95 -13.82
CA SER A 12 2.00 -15.14 -12.98
C SER A 12 2.53 -13.84 -12.40
N GLY A 13 2.24 -12.72 -13.04
CA GLY A 13 2.62 -11.39 -12.61
C GLY A 13 1.68 -10.33 -13.13
N VAL A 14 1.43 -9.31 -12.32
CA VAL A 14 0.72 -8.09 -12.68
C VAL A 14 1.62 -6.92 -12.33
N ILE A 15 1.84 -6.05 -13.31
CA ILE A 15 2.62 -4.81 -13.17
C ILE A 15 1.72 -3.66 -13.60
N GLY A 16 1.72 -2.55 -12.85
CA GLY A 16 0.88 -1.41 -13.19
C GLY A 16 1.39 -0.07 -12.69
N ASN A 17 0.95 0.98 -13.40
CA ASN A 17 0.99 2.36 -13.00
C ASN A 17 -0.45 2.89 -13.09
N PRO A 18 -1.29 2.66 -12.07
CA PRO A 18 -2.68 3.07 -12.08
C PRO A 18 -2.81 4.60 -11.94
N PRO A 19 -3.95 5.19 -12.32
CA PRO A 19 -4.15 6.62 -12.22
C PRO A 19 -4.15 7.09 -10.75
N TYR A 20 -3.45 8.22 -10.47
CA TYR A 20 -3.40 8.87 -9.16
C TYR A 20 -4.48 9.94 -9.08
N VAL A 21 -5.71 9.53 -9.10
CA VAL A 21 -6.87 10.42 -9.10
C VAL A 21 -7.78 10.09 -7.94
N ARG A 22 -8.11 11.10 -7.16
CA ARG A 22 -9.09 10.96 -6.09
C ARG A 22 -10.45 10.68 -6.67
N ALA A 23 -11.08 9.64 -6.18
CA ALA A 23 -12.40 9.22 -6.66
C ALA A 23 -13.52 10.24 -6.38
N ASP A 24 -13.27 11.30 -5.59
CA ASP A 24 -14.20 12.39 -5.29
C ASP A 24 -13.88 13.70 -6.04
N SER A 25 -12.95 13.70 -6.99
CA SER A 25 -12.54 14.91 -7.72
C SER A 25 -13.40 15.14 -8.98
N GLY A 26 -14.59 15.69 -8.80
CA GLY A 26 -15.53 16.04 -9.87
C GLY A 26 -16.63 15.01 -10.11
N ASP A 27 -17.67 15.42 -10.84
CA ASP A 27 -18.92 14.65 -11.00
C ASP A 27 -18.72 13.30 -11.69
N GLU A 28 -17.82 13.23 -12.67
CA GLU A 28 -17.51 11.99 -13.39
C GLU A 28 -16.88 10.95 -12.46
N HIS A 29 -15.88 11.38 -11.67
CA HIS A 29 -15.23 10.50 -10.70
C HIS A 29 -16.15 10.09 -9.55
N LEU A 30 -17.05 10.97 -9.11
CA LEU A 30 -18.09 10.63 -8.15
C LEU A 30 -19.04 9.56 -8.68
N SER A 31 -19.45 9.64 -9.96
CA SER A 31 -20.27 8.62 -10.59
C SER A 31 -19.56 7.27 -10.65
N LEU A 32 -18.30 7.24 -11.05
CA LEU A 32 -17.47 6.04 -11.06
C LEU A 32 -17.32 5.47 -9.65
N ARG A 33 -17.02 6.31 -8.67
CA ARG A 33 -16.90 5.92 -7.27
C ARG A 33 -18.17 5.23 -6.78
N ASN A 34 -19.32 5.87 -6.96
CA ASN A 34 -20.60 5.32 -6.55
C ASN A 34 -20.89 3.96 -7.22
N SER A 35 -20.50 3.80 -8.48
CA SER A 35 -20.68 2.55 -9.22
C SER A 35 -19.79 1.44 -8.66
N LEU A 36 -18.52 1.74 -8.34
CA LEU A 36 -17.58 0.77 -7.77
C LEU A 36 -18.00 0.36 -6.36
N GLU A 37 -18.41 1.30 -5.51
CA GLU A 37 -18.88 1.01 -4.15
C GLU A 37 -20.17 0.17 -4.17
N LYS A 38 -21.11 0.50 -5.03
CA LYS A 38 -22.39 -0.26 -5.17
C LYS A 38 -22.18 -1.66 -5.76
N SER A 39 -21.13 -1.86 -6.55
CA SER A 39 -20.86 -3.17 -7.16
C SER A 39 -20.59 -4.27 -6.13
N GLY A 40 -20.11 -3.92 -4.94
CA GLY A 40 -19.70 -4.86 -3.91
C GLY A 40 -18.51 -5.77 -4.28
N ILE A 41 -17.84 -5.51 -5.43
CA ILE A 41 -16.74 -6.34 -5.95
C ILE A 41 -15.46 -6.13 -5.16
N TYR A 42 -15.27 -4.91 -4.62
CA TYR A 42 -14.05 -4.48 -3.94
C TYR A 42 -14.25 -4.43 -2.42
N GLU A 43 -13.31 -5.01 -1.70
CA GLU A 43 -13.30 -5.06 -0.25
C GLU A 43 -12.49 -3.92 0.38
N THR A 44 -11.58 -3.33 -0.41
CA THR A 44 -10.58 -2.35 0.07
C THR A 44 -11.07 -0.91 0.07
N LEU A 45 -12.19 -0.62 -0.57
CA LEU A 45 -12.73 0.74 -0.68
C LEU A 45 -13.18 1.26 0.69
N TRP A 46 -12.66 2.43 1.07
CA TRP A 46 -12.98 3.06 2.35
C TRP A 46 -12.71 4.56 2.33
N GLU A 47 -13.61 5.37 2.89
CA GLU A 47 -13.53 6.83 2.92
C GLU A 47 -13.35 7.45 1.52
N LYS A 48 -12.45 8.42 1.39
CA LYS A 48 -12.15 9.14 0.14
C LYS A 48 -10.95 8.52 -0.56
N TRP A 49 -11.09 7.29 -0.98
CA TRP A 49 -10.04 6.50 -1.61
C TRP A 49 -9.62 7.04 -2.99
N ASP A 50 -8.39 6.78 -3.36
CA ASP A 50 -7.84 7.05 -4.68
C ASP A 50 -8.05 5.88 -5.63
N LEU A 51 -8.15 6.15 -6.94
CA LEU A 51 -8.46 5.13 -7.95
C LEU A 51 -7.46 3.97 -7.97
N TYR A 52 -6.21 4.17 -7.58
CA TYR A 52 -5.23 3.07 -7.53
C TYR A 52 -5.61 1.97 -6.51
N ILE A 53 -6.42 2.26 -5.50
CA ILE A 53 -6.86 1.27 -4.50
C ILE A 53 -7.61 0.09 -5.15
N PRO A 54 -8.70 0.29 -5.92
CA PRO A 54 -9.37 -0.82 -6.60
C PRO A 54 -8.51 -1.46 -7.70
N PHE A 55 -7.58 -0.70 -8.32
CA PHE A 55 -6.64 -1.29 -9.28
C PHE A 55 -5.71 -2.30 -8.60
N MET A 56 -5.15 -2.00 -7.45
CA MET A 56 -4.32 -2.93 -6.68
C MET A 56 -5.11 -4.18 -6.29
N GLU A 57 -6.31 -4.03 -5.73
CA GLU A 57 -7.14 -5.19 -5.40
C GLU A 57 -7.49 -6.03 -6.63
N ARG A 58 -7.80 -5.37 -7.76
CA ARG A 58 -8.11 -6.06 -9.00
C ARG A 58 -6.90 -6.82 -9.55
N GLY A 59 -5.74 -6.17 -9.57
CA GLY A 59 -4.48 -6.79 -9.99
C GLY A 59 -4.19 -8.06 -9.20
N TYR A 60 -4.31 -7.98 -7.89
CA TYR A 60 -4.12 -9.13 -7.02
C TYR A 60 -5.12 -10.27 -7.28
N LYS A 61 -6.41 -9.94 -7.46
CA LYS A 61 -7.45 -10.94 -7.75
C LYS A 61 -7.23 -11.65 -9.10
N LEU A 62 -6.52 -11.03 -10.04
CA LEU A 62 -6.18 -11.62 -11.34
C LEU A 62 -4.97 -12.57 -11.29
N LEU A 63 -4.22 -12.60 -10.21
CA LEU A 63 -3.08 -13.50 -10.07
C LEU A 63 -3.51 -14.94 -9.88
N LYS A 64 -2.73 -15.86 -10.41
CA LYS A 64 -2.73 -17.27 -9.94
C LYS A 64 -2.05 -17.37 -8.58
N ASP A 65 -2.21 -18.51 -7.91
CA ASP A 65 -1.50 -18.78 -6.66
C ASP A 65 0.02 -18.67 -6.86
N ASN A 66 0.70 -18.09 -5.88
CA ASN A 66 2.13 -17.74 -5.94
C ASN A 66 2.52 -16.72 -7.03
N GLY A 67 1.56 -16.08 -7.69
CA GLY A 67 1.80 -14.96 -8.60
C GLY A 67 2.23 -13.70 -7.85
N TYR A 68 2.78 -12.75 -8.57
CA TYR A 68 3.33 -11.52 -8.03
C TYR A 68 2.60 -10.30 -8.58
N GLU A 69 2.35 -9.32 -7.73
CA GLU A 69 1.85 -8.00 -8.12
C GLU A 69 2.84 -6.94 -7.70
N THR A 70 3.09 -6.00 -8.60
CA THR A 70 3.81 -4.77 -8.27
C THR A 70 3.17 -3.59 -8.99
N MET A 71 2.89 -2.54 -8.22
CA MET A 71 2.37 -1.29 -8.76
C MET A 71 3.13 -0.11 -8.18
N ILE A 72 3.38 0.88 -9.04
CA ILE A 72 3.83 2.19 -8.60
C ILE A 72 2.59 3.04 -8.33
N VAL A 73 2.49 3.58 -7.12
CA VAL A 73 1.34 4.38 -6.67
C VAL A 73 1.83 5.60 -5.91
N SER A 74 0.92 6.53 -5.57
CA SER A 74 1.26 7.65 -4.69
C SER A 74 1.71 7.14 -3.32
N ASP A 75 2.72 7.77 -2.73
CA ASP A 75 3.19 7.50 -1.37
C ASP A 75 2.12 7.76 -0.30
N ALA A 76 1.06 8.51 -0.64
CA ALA A 76 -0.13 8.64 0.17
C ALA A 76 -0.72 7.26 0.58
N TYR A 77 -0.47 6.21 -0.22
CA TYR A 77 -0.80 4.84 0.15
C TYR A 77 -0.20 4.44 1.51
N CYS A 78 0.98 4.92 1.84
CA CYS A 78 1.69 4.52 3.06
C CYS A 78 1.18 5.20 4.34
N HIS A 79 0.57 6.39 4.24
CA HIS A 79 0.23 7.19 5.43
C HIS A 79 -1.21 7.71 5.47
N SER A 80 -1.95 7.61 4.38
CA SER A 80 -3.33 8.10 4.36
C SER A 80 -4.28 7.14 5.05
N LYS A 81 -5.24 7.70 5.79
CA LYS A 81 -6.24 6.93 6.52
C LYS A 81 -7.07 6.03 5.60
N TYR A 82 -7.47 6.53 4.43
CA TYR A 82 -8.26 5.76 3.48
C TYR A 82 -7.56 4.50 2.94
N ALA A 83 -6.22 4.48 2.93
CA ALA A 83 -5.44 3.34 2.47
C ALA A 83 -5.37 2.19 3.50
N GLN A 84 -5.63 2.46 4.77
CA GLN A 84 -5.46 1.48 5.86
C GLN A 84 -6.26 0.20 5.62
N LYS A 85 -7.48 0.32 5.11
CA LYS A 85 -8.31 -0.87 4.82
C LYS A 85 -7.68 -1.74 3.74
N SER A 86 -7.12 -1.14 2.70
CA SER A 86 -6.38 -1.85 1.65
C SER A 86 -5.10 -2.48 2.20
N GLN A 87 -4.32 -1.73 2.95
CA GLN A 87 -3.10 -2.23 3.60
C GLN A 87 -3.38 -3.46 4.47
N LEU A 88 -4.39 -3.41 5.33
CA LEU A 88 -4.80 -4.53 6.18
C LEU A 88 -5.30 -5.72 5.35
N TRP A 89 -6.01 -5.45 4.24
CA TRP A 89 -6.47 -6.48 3.33
C TRP A 89 -5.29 -7.22 2.67
N PHE A 90 -4.27 -6.48 2.20
CA PHE A 90 -3.06 -7.07 1.63
C PHE A 90 -2.26 -7.86 2.68
N LEU A 91 -2.11 -7.36 3.89
CA LEU A 91 -1.44 -8.09 4.98
C LEU A 91 -2.14 -9.41 5.32
N LYS A 92 -3.47 -9.46 5.17
CA LYS A 92 -4.25 -10.67 5.43
C LYS A 92 -4.18 -11.68 4.27
N ASN A 93 -4.19 -11.22 3.03
CA ASN A 93 -4.38 -12.06 1.85
C ASN A 93 -3.09 -12.32 1.05
N ALA A 94 -2.03 -11.54 1.26
CA ALA A 94 -0.79 -11.59 0.52
C ALA A 94 0.42 -11.66 1.44
N THR A 95 1.56 -12.10 0.90
CA THR A 95 2.87 -11.81 1.48
C THR A 95 3.37 -10.49 0.90
N VAL A 96 3.56 -9.49 1.75
CA VAL A 96 4.23 -8.24 1.35
C VAL A 96 5.73 -8.50 1.34
N LEU A 97 6.33 -8.50 0.16
CA LEU A 97 7.76 -8.85 0.00
C LEU A 97 8.66 -7.63 0.12
N ARG A 98 8.25 -6.51 -0.50
CA ARG A 98 9.09 -5.32 -0.56
C ARG A 98 8.25 -4.05 -0.70
N ILE A 99 8.77 -2.97 -0.12
CA ILE A 99 8.24 -1.62 -0.24
C ILE A 99 9.40 -0.70 -0.58
N ASP A 100 9.36 -0.10 -1.77
CA ASP A 100 10.35 0.85 -2.26
C ASP A 100 9.76 2.27 -2.18
N TYR A 101 10.29 3.11 -1.29
CA TYR A 101 9.92 4.51 -1.17
C TYR A 101 10.78 5.34 -2.12
N LEU A 102 10.12 6.10 -2.99
CA LEU A 102 10.72 6.84 -4.09
C LEU A 102 10.53 8.35 -3.94
N SER A 103 10.23 8.81 -2.71
CA SER A 103 9.87 10.21 -2.45
C SER A 103 10.98 11.21 -2.80
N ASP A 104 12.24 10.76 -2.78
CA ASP A 104 13.40 11.58 -3.11
C ASP A 104 13.78 11.50 -4.60
N LEU A 105 13.01 10.77 -5.40
CA LEU A 105 13.24 10.63 -6.83
C LEU A 105 12.27 11.47 -7.65
N ASP A 106 12.79 12.21 -8.60
CA ASP A 106 12.03 12.95 -9.59
C ASP A 106 11.71 12.01 -10.78
N LEU A 107 10.67 11.20 -10.63
CA LEU A 107 10.35 10.11 -11.58
C LEU A 107 9.52 10.59 -12.78
N PHE A 108 8.75 11.66 -12.61
CA PHE A 108 7.82 12.14 -13.63
C PHE A 108 7.98 13.64 -13.80
N ASP A 109 8.39 14.06 -15.00
CA ASP A 109 8.58 15.47 -15.35
C ASP A 109 7.33 16.31 -15.04
N GLY A 110 7.50 17.31 -14.18
CA GLY A 110 6.44 18.27 -13.83
C GLY A 110 5.33 17.78 -12.90
N ALA A 111 5.44 16.57 -12.36
CA ALA A 111 4.50 16.04 -11.38
C ALA A 111 5.14 16.03 -9.98
N ALA A 112 4.71 16.94 -9.11
CA ALA A 112 5.11 16.93 -7.68
C ALA A 112 4.39 15.79 -6.91
N VAL A 113 4.54 14.55 -7.37
CA VAL A 113 3.93 13.38 -6.74
C VAL A 113 5.03 12.44 -6.27
N HIS A 114 5.07 12.24 -4.98
CA HIS A 114 5.92 11.21 -4.38
C HIS A 114 5.31 9.83 -4.60
N ASN A 115 6.17 8.86 -4.84
CA ASN A 115 5.75 7.52 -5.23
C ASN A 115 6.27 6.43 -4.28
N VAL A 116 5.56 5.32 -4.30
CA VAL A 116 5.95 4.06 -3.65
C VAL A 116 5.69 2.89 -4.59
N ILE A 117 6.57 1.90 -4.56
CA ILE A 117 6.34 0.61 -5.21
C ILE A 117 6.15 -0.43 -4.12
N CYS A 118 5.04 -1.16 -4.18
CA CYS A 118 4.78 -2.31 -3.32
C CYS A 118 4.85 -3.60 -4.14
N LEU A 119 5.58 -4.59 -3.63
CA LEU A 119 5.66 -5.93 -4.22
C LEU A 119 4.95 -6.92 -3.32
N PHE A 120 3.90 -7.53 -3.86
CA PHE A 120 3.09 -8.55 -3.20
C PHE A 120 3.26 -9.90 -3.88
N LYS A 121 3.18 -10.97 -3.10
CA LYS A 121 3.01 -12.34 -3.60
C LYS A 121 1.66 -12.87 -3.16
N LYS A 122 0.91 -13.46 -4.09
CA LYS A 122 -0.35 -14.12 -3.74
C LYS A 122 -0.08 -15.39 -2.94
N SER A 123 -0.51 -15.37 -1.69
CA SER A 123 -0.34 -16.45 -0.72
C SER A 123 -1.43 -16.34 0.34
N ASN A 124 -1.53 -17.32 1.21
CA ASN A 124 -2.49 -17.30 2.32
C ASN A 124 -2.03 -16.39 3.48
N GLY A 125 -1.53 -15.21 3.18
CA GLY A 125 -1.04 -14.24 4.16
C GLY A 125 0.16 -14.79 4.96
N SER A 126 1.35 -14.33 4.66
CA SER A 126 2.53 -14.61 5.48
C SER A 126 2.87 -13.34 6.25
N LEU A 127 3.01 -13.47 7.56
CA LEU A 127 3.50 -12.40 8.44
C LEU A 127 5.02 -12.15 8.28
N SER A 128 5.59 -12.42 7.11
CA SER A 128 6.99 -12.06 6.84
C SER A 128 7.14 -10.56 6.77
N GLN A 129 8.21 -10.06 7.37
CA GLN A 129 8.54 -8.64 7.28
C GLN A 129 8.96 -8.30 5.85
N PRO A 130 8.35 -7.28 5.20
CA PRO A 130 8.81 -6.83 3.91
C PRO A 130 10.19 -6.17 4.03
N GLU A 131 11.00 -6.31 3.01
CA GLU A 131 12.15 -5.44 2.84
C GLU A 131 11.67 -4.03 2.51
N ARG A 132 12.08 -3.03 3.28
CA ARG A 132 11.71 -1.63 3.09
C ARG A 132 12.93 -0.83 2.65
N ARG A 133 12.83 -0.17 1.49
CA ARG A 133 13.93 0.57 0.86
C ARG A 133 13.56 2.01 0.65
N ILE A 134 14.41 2.93 1.09
CA ILE A 134 14.33 4.34 0.71
C ILE A 134 15.37 4.57 -0.39
N HIS A 135 14.91 4.98 -1.57
CA HIS A 135 15.77 5.29 -2.70
C HIS A 135 16.24 6.74 -2.62
N GLU A 136 17.54 6.95 -2.89
CA GLU A 136 18.21 8.23 -2.84
C GLU A 136 18.83 8.52 -4.22
N ASP A 137 18.67 9.73 -4.74
CA ASP A 137 19.24 10.24 -6.01
C ASP A 137 18.88 9.39 -7.26
N SER A 138 18.79 8.08 -7.16
CA SER A 138 18.49 7.18 -8.27
C SER A 138 17.87 5.86 -7.80
N PHE A 139 17.14 5.18 -8.68
CA PHE A 139 16.47 3.89 -8.35
C PHE A 139 17.46 2.78 -7.92
N GLY A 140 18.69 2.85 -8.34
CA GLY A 140 19.73 1.86 -7.98
C GLY A 140 20.40 2.10 -6.64
N LYS A 141 20.27 3.28 -6.06
CA LYS A 141 20.91 3.68 -4.80
C LYS A 141 19.85 3.79 -3.71
N TYR A 142 19.88 2.91 -2.74
CA TYR A 142 18.91 2.87 -1.65
C TYR A 142 19.53 2.43 -0.34
N ARG A 143 18.89 2.80 0.77
CA ARG A 143 19.15 2.25 2.10
C ARG A 143 17.98 1.38 2.54
N VAL A 144 18.25 0.31 3.25
CA VAL A 144 17.26 -0.58 3.84
C VAL A 144 16.88 -0.06 5.22
N LEU A 145 15.58 0.10 5.46
CA LEU A 145 15.09 0.45 6.78
C LEU A 145 15.18 -0.74 7.73
N PRO A 146 15.47 -0.50 9.02
CA PRO A 146 15.53 -1.56 10.02
C PRO A 146 14.17 -2.27 10.12
N THR A 147 14.24 -3.54 10.47
CA THR A 147 13.07 -4.38 10.68
C THR A 147 12.44 -4.01 12.02
N ASN A 148 11.14 -3.69 11.98
CA ASN A 148 10.38 -3.44 13.21
C ASN A 148 9.42 -4.60 13.47
N GLU A 149 9.71 -5.43 14.47
CA GLU A 149 8.89 -6.59 14.81
C GLU A 149 7.46 -6.22 15.22
N GLN A 150 7.27 -5.06 15.83
CA GLN A 150 5.94 -4.59 16.25
C GLN A 150 5.09 -4.06 15.09
N ALA A 151 5.72 -3.53 14.04
CA ALA A 151 5.03 -3.04 12.85
C ALA A 151 4.39 -4.14 12.00
N ASN A 152 4.86 -5.37 12.12
CA ASN A 152 4.43 -6.51 11.28
C ASN A 152 2.96 -6.90 11.42
N LEU A 153 2.34 -6.58 12.52
CA LEU A 153 0.95 -6.93 12.79
C LEU A 153 -0.02 -5.81 12.43
N THR A 154 0.46 -4.69 11.94
CA THR A 154 -0.34 -3.49 11.67
C THR A 154 -0.03 -2.91 10.30
N HIS A 155 -0.94 -2.05 9.81
CA HIS A 155 -0.72 -1.25 8.59
C HIS A 155 0.54 -0.36 8.67
N ARG A 156 1.12 -0.14 9.85
CA ARG A 156 2.34 0.66 10.06
C ARG A 156 3.57 0.11 9.32
N VAL A 157 3.56 -1.16 8.92
CA VAL A 157 4.63 -1.74 8.09
C VAL A 157 4.83 -0.97 6.78
N PHE A 158 3.77 -0.32 6.27
CA PHE A 158 3.83 0.50 5.08
C PHE A 158 4.40 1.91 5.30
N PHE A 159 4.50 2.36 6.55
CA PHE A 159 4.97 3.70 6.87
C PHE A 159 6.50 3.77 6.81
N PRO A 160 7.08 4.76 6.06
CA PRO A 160 8.53 4.87 5.91
C PRO A 160 9.24 5.45 7.13
N GLY A 161 8.50 5.89 8.15
CA GLY A 161 9.07 6.52 9.33
C GLY A 161 10.16 5.66 9.93
N GLU A 162 11.31 6.26 10.15
CA GLU A 162 12.28 5.74 11.10
C GLU A 162 11.59 5.78 12.45
N GLU A 163 11.40 4.63 13.07
CA GLU A 163 11.35 4.63 14.50
C GLU A 163 12.75 5.09 14.93
N SER A 164 12.88 6.39 15.11
CA SER A 164 14.00 6.87 15.89
C SER A 164 13.93 6.09 17.20
N ASP A 165 14.98 5.37 17.52
CA ASP A 165 15.30 4.93 18.87
C ASP A 165 15.51 6.18 19.75
N TYR A 166 14.52 7.07 19.75
CA TYR A 166 14.34 7.97 20.85
C TYR A 166 13.84 7.09 22.01
N THR A 167 14.75 6.35 22.60
CA THR A 167 14.68 6.07 24.03
C THR A 167 14.74 7.43 24.70
N CYS A 168 13.65 8.16 24.57
CA CYS A 168 13.46 9.40 25.27
C CYS A 168 13.27 8.97 26.72
N ASN A 169 14.31 9.05 27.53
CA ASN A 169 14.24 8.89 28.98
C ASN A 169 13.42 10.04 29.63
N ILE A 170 12.69 10.82 28.83
CA ILE A 170 11.75 11.81 29.29
C ILE A 170 10.41 11.10 29.49
N PRO A 171 9.77 11.18 30.67
CA PRO A 171 8.45 10.63 30.89
C PRO A 171 7.50 11.17 29.81
N THR A 172 7.04 10.32 28.91
CA THR A 172 6.05 10.71 27.89
C THR A 172 4.69 10.79 28.57
N ILE A 173 4.11 11.98 28.60
CA ILE A 173 2.72 12.21 29.00
C ILE A 173 1.88 12.13 27.73
N LEU A 174 0.82 11.32 27.74
CA LEU A 174 -0.10 11.26 26.61
C LEU A 174 -0.76 12.63 26.42
N LEU A 175 -0.93 13.05 25.18
CA LEU A 175 -1.57 14.34 24.85
C LEU A 175 -2.97 14.44 25.46
N SER A 176 -3.68 13.32 25.59
CA SER A 176 -4.95 13.18 26.28
C SER A 176 -4.91 13.55 27.78
N ASP A 177 -3.71 13.48 28.40
CA ASP A 177 -3.55 13.80 29.81
C ASP A 177 -3.30 15.31 30.05
N ILE A 178 -3.02 16.02 28.95
CA ILE A 178 -2.70 17.46 28.98
C ILE A 178 -3.80 18.30 28.31
N CYS A 179 -4.50 17.77 27.33
CA CYS A 179 -5.47 18.48 26.49
C CYS A 179 -6.79 17.72 26.37
N TYR A 180 -7.90 18.43 26.51
CA TYR A 180 -9.19 17.93 26.03
C TYR A 180 -9.18 17.94 24.50
N VAL A 181 -9.08 16.74 23.89
CA VAL A 181 -9.30 16.58 22.45
C VAL A 181 -10.81 16.45 22.26
N SER A 182 -11.47 17.53 21.84
CA SER A 182 -12.88 17.46 21.39
C SER A 182 -12.94 16.66 20.08
N LYS A 183 -13.91 15.75 20.03
CA LYS A 183 -14.24 14.99 18.81
C LYS A 183 -14.85 15.89 17.75
#